data_8dd3372d2a5e2187495713eeb6257544
#
_entry.id   8dd3372d2a5e2187495713eeb6257544
#
_cell.length_a   1.000
_cell.length_b   1.000
_cell.length_c   1.000
_cell.angle_alpha   90.00
_cell.angle_beta   90.00
_cell.angle_gamma   90.00
#
_symmetry.space_group_name_H-M   'P 1'
#
loop_
_entity.id
_entity.type
_entity.pdbx_description
1 polymer ?
#
loop_
_entity_poly.entity_id
_entity_poly.type
_entity_poly.pdbx_seq_one_letter_code
_entity_poly.pdbx_strand_id
1 'polypeptide(L)'
;ETAAKLALDWTNENEIPQDTLIEARPIFRESCGCNIGKTNIEITHAEDERAAALIRNDWGLNRIHNLLDNTQSDETLQVVFDKMYDIMNFNEINFAAVCLYQDPVFVDIGEIPEIPGNAKLAFFVDNKKGIREINTHYEFNLRKHFLAEEFNQNEACHMLVQSIFYGDFSYGYILLQTDNVSITLHSVYLKILANEIAQAYKYTRNIEEKAALAKMNLDLNIKSFTDELTGLINRRGLMKYGKESINLSIQLEKNGVVLFCDMDHLKVINDTYGHEYGDIAIKAQSEILQKTFRVNDMISRLGGDEFVIIAPGLSISQLDQVRQRMKGVSEEIQKEKKLPFEVSISIGGVPYNAENTDLERLIMSADKEQYEEKKRHHAQRQ
;
A
#
# COMPACT_ATOMS: atom_id res chain seq x y z
N GLU A 1 0.39 -54.11 -14.87
CA GLU A 1 1.66 -54.83 -15.06
C GLU A 1 1.98 -54.98 -16.56
N THR A 2 1.06 -55.52 -17.37
CA THR A 2 1.23 -55.70 -18.83
C THR A 2 1.44 -54.38 -19.57
N ALA A 3 0.65 -53.33 -19.26
CA ALA A 3 0.79 -52.03 -19.87
C ALA A 3 2.12 -51.32 -19.50
N ALA A 4 2.58 -51.51 -18.26
CA ALA A 4 3.87 -50.98 -17.81
C ALA A 4 5.03 -51.69 -18.49
N LYS A 5 4.92 -53.00 -18.73
CA LYS A 5 5.90 -53.79 -19.45
C LYS A 5 5.98 -53.41 -20.94
N LEU A 6 4.84 -53.20 -21.60
CA LEU A 6 4.77 -52.72 -22.98
C LEU A 6 5.39 -51.31 -23.12
N ALA A 7 5.18 -50.40 -22.15
CA ALA A 7 5.78 -49.10 -22.14
C ALA A 7 7.31 -49.16 -21.95
N LEU A 8 7.80 -50.12 -21.15
CA LEU A 8 9.22 -50.36 -20.94
C LEU A 8 9.87 -50.96 -22.19
N ASP A 9 9.18 -51.89 -22.87
CA ASP A 9 9.64 -52.52 -24.12
C ASP A 9 9.71 -51.45 -25.25
N TRP A 10 8.77 -50.50 -25.27
CA TRP A 10 8.81 -49.39 -26.23
C TRP A 10 9.98 -48.43 -25.97
N THR A 11 10.26 -48.09 -24.71
CA THR A 11 11.44 -47.25 -24.36
C THR A 11 12.78 -47.93 -24.64
N ASN A 12 12.79 -49.27 -24.71
CA ASN A 12 13.99 -50.05 -25.00
C ASN A 12 14.13 -50.45 -26.49
N GLU A 13 13.37 -49.81 -27.39
CA GLU A 13 13.37 -50.04 -28.84
C GLU A 13 13.06 -51.50 -29.25
N ASN A 14 12.32 -52.22 -28.42
CA ASN A 14 11.84 -53.56 -28.77
C ASN A 14 10.64 -53.46 -29.71
N GLU A 15 10.52 -54.38 -30.67
CA GLU A 15 9.35 -54.49 -31.56
C GLU A 15 8.11 -54.82 -30.73
N ILE A 16 7.13 -53.89 -30.71
CA ILE A 16 5.84 -54.06 -30.07
C ILE A 16 4.82 -54.40 -31.16
N PRO A 17 4.03 -55.50 -31.04
CA PRO A 17 2.96 -55.80 -31.97
C PRO A 17 1.96 -54.62 -32.05
N GLN A 18 1.54 -54.28 -33.28
CA GLN A 18 0.64 -53.16 -33.56
C GLN A 18 -0.71 -53.28 -32.84
N ASP A 19 -1.18 -54.50 -32.57
CA ASP A 19 -2.43 -54.76 -31.85
C ASP A 19 -2.14 -55.71 -30.66
N THR A 20 -1.87 -55.14 -29.50
CA THR A 20 -1.75 -55.90 -28.25
C THR A 20 -3.05 -55.82 -27.46
N LEU A 21 -3.82 -56.91 -27.47
CA LEU A 21 -5.00 -57.06 -26.63
C LEU A 21 -4.60 -57.30 -25.18
N ILE A 22 -4.84 -56.35 -24.30
CA ILE A 22 -4.71 -56.52 -22.85
C ILE A 22 -6.01 -57.12 -22.32
N GLU A 23 -5.99 -58.35 -21.87
CA GLU A 23 -7.14 -58.99 -21.24
C GLU A 23 -7.47 -58.29 -19.93
N ALA A 24 -8.54 -57.47 -19.91
CA ALA A 24 -9.04 -56.84 -18.69
C ALA A 24 -9.89 -57.86 -17.92
N ARG A 25 -9.45 -58.28 -16.75
CA ARG A 25 -10.27 -59.08 -15.84
C ARG A 25 -11.03 -58.13 -14.91
N PRO A 26 -12.36 -58.11 -14.94
CA PRO A 26 -13.16 -57.34 -13.99
C PRO A 26 -12.89 -57.86 -12.57
N ILE A 27 -12.50 -56.97 -11.68
CA ILE A 27 -12.41 -57.27 -10.27
C ILE A 27 -13.72 -56.80 -9.64
N PHE A 28 -14.54 -57.74 -9.25
CA PHE A 28 -15.80 -57.48 -8.55
C PHE A 28 -15.52 -57.25 -7.08
N ARG A 29 -16.09 -56.21 -6.50
CA ARG A 29 -15.95 -55.81 -5.09
C ARG A 29 -17.33 -55.83 -4.42
N GLU A 30 -17.38 -56.06 -3.10
CA GLU A 30 -18.63 -55.98 -2.33
C GLU A 30 -19.34 -54.66 -2.47
N SER A 31 -18.59 -53.55 -2.67
CA SER A 31 -19.14 -52.22 -2.89
C SER A 31 -19.97 -52.11 -4.18
N CYS A 32 -19.87 -53.01 -5.14
CA CYS A 32 -20.70 -53.06 -6.36
C CYS A 32 -21.90 -54.02 -6.23
N GLY A 33 -22.15 -54.62 -5.06
CA GLY A 33 -23.23 -55.58 -4.81
C GLY A 33 -22.95 -56.96 -5.39
N CYS A 34 -21.72 -57.24 -5.83
CA CYS A 34 -21.30 -58.51 -6.39
C CYS A 34 -20.86 -59.48 -5.26
N ASN A 35 -21.54 -60.63 -5.15
CA ASN A 35 -21.23 -61.64 -4.12
C ASN A 35 -19.91 -62.32 -4.47
N ILE A 36 -18.81 -61.92 -3.85
CA ILE A 36 -17.52 -62.59 -3.99
C ILE A 36 -17.38 -63.57 -2.83
N GLY A 37 -17.33 -64.86 -3.18
CA GLY A 37 -17.10 -65.89 -2.17
C GLY A 37 -15.78 -65.65 -1.45
N LYS A 38 -15.84 -65.75 -0.11
CA LYS A 38 -14.79 -65.69 0.93
C LYS A 38 -13.39 -65.34 0.42
N THR A 39 -13.06 -64.07 0.45
CA THR A 39 -11.73 -63.55 0.22
C THR A 39 -10.96 -63.45 1.53
N ASN A 40 -9.66 -63.70 1.48
CA ASN A 40 -8.73 -63.64 2.61
C ASN A 40 -8.80 -62.27 3.32
N ILE A 41 -8.73 -62.26 4.64
CA ILE A 41 -8.76 -61.10 5.52
C ILE A 41 -7.70 -60.05 5.14
N GLU A 42 -6.56 -60.45 4.55
CA GLU A 42 -5.52 -59.52 4.09
C GLU A 42 -5.93 -58.66 2.88
N ILE A 43 -6.86 -59.15 2.04
CA ILE A 43 -7.35 -58.42 0.85
C ILE A 43 -8.36 -57.36 1.29
N THR A 44 -9.16 -57.61 2.32
CA THR A 44 -10.13 -56.65 2.86
C THR A 44 -9.43 -55.45 3.52
N HIS A 45 -8.35 -55.65 4.26
CA HIS A 45 -7.60 -54.52 4.86
C HIS A 45 -6.99 -53.58 3.81
N ALA A 46 -6.40 -54.12 2.73
CA ALA A 46 -5.84 -53.30 1.65
C ALA A 46 -6.93 -52.57 0.83
N GLU A 47 -8.15 -53.14 0.71
CA GLU A 47 -9.29 -52.51 0.05
C GLU A 47 -9.92 -51.45 0.92
N ASP A 48 -10.00 -51.63 2.23
CA ASP A 48 -10.47 -50.65 3.18
C ASP A 48 -9.51 -49.43 3.24
N GLU A 49 -8.20 -49.66 3.23
CA GLU A 49 -7.21 -48.57 3.15
C GLU A 49 -7.29 -47.78 1.84
N ARG A 50 -7.51 -48.48 0.70
CA ARG A 50 -7.68 -47.82 -0.61
C ARG A 50 -9.02 -47.07 -0.70
N ALA A 51 -10.11 -47.62 -0.16
CA ALA A 51 -11.39 -46.96 -0.10
C ALA A 51 -11.33 -45.72 0.81
N ALA A 52 -10.67 -45.86 1.97
CA ALA A 52 -10.47 -44.73 2.88
C ALA A 52 -9.55 -43.66 2.26
N ALA A 53 -8.54 -44.06 1.45
CA ALA A 53 -7.71 -43.10 0.73
C ALA A 53 -8.50 -42.36 -0.38
N LEU A 54 -9.37 -43.09 -1.11
CA LEU A 54 -10.24 -42.48 -2.13
C LEU A 54 -11.25 -41.50 -1.50
N ILE A 55 -11.86 -41.86 -0.39
CA ILE A 55 -12.79 -41.02 0.34
C ILE A 55 -12.05 -39.78 0.89
N ARG A 56 -10.85 -39.96 1.46
CA ARG A 56 -10.03 -38.83 1.93
C ARG A 56 -9.65 -37.88 0.78
N ASN A 57 -9.31 -38.43 -0.37
CA ASN A 57 -9.00 -37.66 -1.57
C ASN A 57 -10.23 -36.90 -2.11
N ASP A 58 -11.40 -37.51 -2.13
CA ASP A 58 -12.64 -36.89 -2.60
C ASP A 58 -13.09 -35.78 -1.62
N TRP A 59 -13.00 -36.04 -0.32
CA TRP A 59 -13.24 -35.03 0.71
C TRP A 59 -12.22 -33.89 0.65
N GLY A 60 -10.96 -34.21 0.41
CA GLY A 60 -9.90 -33.23 0.21
C GLY A 60 -10.18 -32.32 -0.99
N LEU A 61 -10.57 -32.91 -2.14
CA LEU A 61 -10.93 -32.18 -3.35
C LEU A 61 -12.16 -31.29 -3.15
N ASN A 62 -13.22 -31.79 -2.51
CA ASN A 62 -14.42 -31.02 -2.24
C ASN A 62 -14.16 -29.85 -1.27
N ARG A 63 -13.29 -30.05 -0.28
CA ARG A 63 -12.90 -28.98 0.66
C ARG A 63 -12.02 -27.92 -0.02
N ILE A 64 -11.11 -28.36 -0.89
CA ILE A 64 -10.30 -27.49 -1.74
C ILE A 64 -11.22 -26.69 -2.69
N HIS A 65 -12.17 -27.34 -3.35
CA HIS A 65 -13.13 -26.71 -4.23
C HIS A 65 -13.96 -25.66 -3.46
N ASN A 66 -14.49 -26.00 -2.30
CA ASN A 66 -15.23 -25.06 -1.44
C ASN A 66 -14.38 -23.89 -0.91
N LEU A 67 -13.10 -24.11 -0.68
CA LEU A 67 -12.18 -23.04 -0.26
C LEU A 67 -11.83 -22.11 -1.43
N LEU A 68 -11.76 -22.66 -2.65
CA LEU A 68 -11.46 -21.92 -3.87
C LEU A 68 -12.70 -21.23 -4.45
N ASP A 69 -13.87 -21.85 -4.38
CA ASP A 69 -15.16 -21.23 -4.80
C ASP A 69 -15.53 -19.99 -3.97
N ASN A 70 -14.97 -19.86 -2.76
CA ASN A 70 -15.11 -18.68 -1.92
C ASN A 70 -14.00 -17.66 -2.14
N THR A 71 -13.04 -17.88 -3.07
CA THR A 71 -12.01 -16.88 -3.39
C THR A 71 -12.63 -15.81 -4.28
N GLN A 72 -12.73 -14.60 -3.72
CA GLN A 72 -13.05 -13.40 -4.51
C GLN A 72 -11.76 -12.95 -5.21
N SER A 73 -11.88 -12.43 -6.42
CA SER A 73 -10.74 -11.92 -7.22
C SER A 73 -9.90 -10.82 -6.53
N ASP A 74 -10.32 -10.39 -5.36
CA ASP A 74 -9.81 -9.24 -4.62
C ASP A 74 -9.14 -9.65 -3.28
N GLU A 75 -8.65 -10.89 -3.18
CA GLU A 75 -7.95 -11.34 -1.98
C GLU A 75 -6.46 -11.00 -2.01
N THR A 76 -5.93 -10.67 -0.83
CA THR A 76 -4.49 -10.42 -0.67
C THR A 76 -3.71 -11.73 -0.54
N LEU A 77 -2.40 -11.67 -0.82
CA LEU A 77 -1.49 -12.82 -0.62
C LEU A 77 -1.59 -13.42 0.78
N GLN A 78 -1.77 -12.60 1.81
CA GLN A 78 -1.90 -13.07 3.19
C GLN A 78 -3.07 -14.04 3.35
N VAL A 79 -4.23 -13.70 2.81
CA VAL A 79 -5.45 -14.52 2.88
C VAL A 79 -5.25 -15.85 2.14
N VAL A 80 -4.63 -15.81 0.96
CA VAL A 80 -4.34 -17.02 0.18
C VAL A 80 -3.35 -17.92 0.92
N PHE A 81 -2.32 -17.38 1.55
CA PHE A 81 -1.35 -18.15 2.33
C PHE A 81 -1.96 -18.77 3.61
N ASP A 82 -2.87 -18.07 4.27
CA ASP A 82 -3.59 -18.63 5.43
C ASP A 82 -4.48 -19.82 4.99
N LYS A 83 -5.22 -19.69 3.88
CA LYS A 83 -5.98 -20.79 3.28
C LYS A 83 -5.08 -21.96 2.86
N MET A 84 -3.93 -21.66 2.25
CA MET A 84 -2.94 -22.67 1.87
C MET A 84 -2.44 -23.46 3.08
N TYR A 85 -2.18 -22.78 4.20
CA TYR A 85 -1.74 -23.42 5.44
C TYR A 85 -2.79 -24.40 5.98
N ASP A 86 -4.06 -23.98 6.02
CA ASP A 86 -5.16 -24.84 6.47
C ASP A 86 -5.33 -26.09 5.62
N ILE A 87 -5.16 -25.94 4.30
CA ILE A 87 -5.21 -27.04 3.34
C ILE A 87 -4.05 -28.00 3.55
N MET A 88 -2.84 -27.50 3.78
CA MET A 88 -1.65 -28.31 4.02
C MET A 88 -1.78 -29.14 5.28
N ASN A 89 -2.25 -28.56 6.37
CA ASN A 89 -2.48 -29.28 7.63
C ASN A 89 -3.51 -30.39 7.48
N PHE A 90 -4.55 -30.15 6.70
CA PHE A 90 -5.58 -31.18 6.45
C PHE A 90 -5.04 -32.35 5.61
N ASN A 91 -4.16 -32.08 4.63
CA ASN A 91 -3.62 -33.08 3.72
C ASN A 91 -2.29 -33.70 4.22
N GLU A 92 -1.90 -33.45 5.47
CA GLU A 92 -0.65 -33.96 6.06
C GLU A 92 0.60 -33.61 5.24
N ILE A 93 0.57 -32.44 4.56
CA ILE A 93 1.73 -31.93 3.82
C ILE A 93 2.71 -31.34 4.83
N ASN A 94 3.87 -31.96 4.94
CA ASN A 94 4.86 -31.60 5.95
C ASN A 94 5.68 -30.37 5.59
N PHE A 95 5.86 -30.09 4.29
CA PHE A 95 6.70 -29.01 3.83
C PHE A 95 6.11 -28.33 2.59
N ALA A 96 6.06 -27.00 2.62
CA ALA A 96 5.80 -26.18 1.45
C ALA A 96 6.54 -24.84 1.52
N ALA A 97 6.93 -24.35 0.36
CA ALA A 97 7.47 -23.01 0.19
C ALA A 97 6.89 -22.37 -1.07
N VAL A 98 6.61 -21.05 -1.00
CA VAL A 98 6.27 -20.22 -2.14
C VAL A 98 7.37 -19.19 -2.32
N CYS A 99 8.02 -19.22 -3.47
CA CYS A 99 9.08 -18.32 -3.84
C CYS A 99 8.57 -17.42 -4.97
N LEU A 100 8.55 -16.10 -4.73
CA LEU A 100 8.08 -15.12 -5.70
C LEU A 100 9.25 -14.34 -6.28
N TYR A 101 9.21 -14.08 -7.56
CA TYR A 101 10.19 -13.24 -8.24
C TYR A 101 9.98 -11.78 -7.87
N GLN A 102 11.06 -11.01 -7.82
CA GLN A 102 10.98 -9.57 -7.57
C GLN A 102 10.18 -8.88 -8.68
N ASP A 103 10.44 -9.26 -9.93
CA ASP A 103 9.66 -8.84 -11.09
C ASP A 103 9.15 -10.06 -11.85
N PRO A 104 7.88 -10.08 -12.28
CA PRO A 104 7.34 -11.16 -13.10
C PRO A 104 8.10 -11.30 -14.42
N VAL A 105 8.31 -12.53 -14.83
CA VAL A 105 9.03 -12.88 -16.07
C VAL A 105 8.04 -13.14 -17.18
N PHE A 106 8.19 -12.44 -18.28
CA PHE A 106 7.43 -12.73 -19.49
C PHE A 106 7.93 -14.05 -20.12
N VAL A 107 7.00 -14.93 -20.46
CA VAL A 107 7.29 -16.25 -21.03
C VAL A 107 6.62 -16.34 -22.40
N ASP A 108 7.43 -16.30 -23.45
CA ASP A 108 6.93 -16.54 -24.81
C ASP A 108 6.90 -18.01 -25.14
N ILE A 109 5.92 -18.41 -25.97
CA ILE A 109 5.76 -19.81 -26.39
C ILE A 109 6.91 -20.16 -27.34
N GLY A 110 7.79 -21.03 -26.87
CA GLY A 110 8.94 -21.54 -27.65
C GLY A 110 10.30 -20.95 -27.29
N GLU A 111 10.34 -19.96 -26.39
CA GLU A 111 11.59 -19.42 -25.85
C GLU A 111 11.82 -19.93 -24.41
N ILE A 112 13.08 -20.13 -24.06
CA ILE A 112 13.46 -20.42 -22.67
C ILE A 112 13.55 -19.08 -21.97
N PRO A 113 12.66 -18.79 -20.98
CA PRO A 113 12.68 -17.52 -20.30
C PRO A 113 13.99 -17.34 -19.53
N GLU A 114 14.48 -16.11 -19.47
CA GLU A 114 15.64 -15.79 -18.65
C GLU A 114 15.27 -15.93 -17.16
N ILE A 115 16.04 -16.77 -16.45
CA ILE A 115 15.81 -17.00 -15.02
C ILE A 115 16.11 -15.70 -14.26
N PRO A 116 15.17 -15.18 -13.43
CA PRO A 116 15.41 -14.01 -12.60
C PRO A 116 16.63 -14.20 -11.69
N GLY A 117 17.32 -13.09 -11.39
CA GLY A 117 18.49 -13.17 -10.53
C GLY A 117 18.11 -13.54 -9.09
N ASN A 118 17.02 -12.97 -8.57
CA ASN A 118 16.61 -13.11 -7.18
C ASN A 118 15.13 -13.48 -7.06
N ALA A 119 14.84 -14.23 -5.98
CA ALA A 119 13.48 -14.50 -5.52
C ALA A 119 13.36 -14.19 -4.02
N LYS A 120 12.13 -13.96 -3.60
CA LYS A 120 11.73 -13.77 -2.21
C LYS A 120 10.96 -15.00 -1.75
N LEU A 121 11.32 -15.54 -0.58
CA LEU A 121 10.53 -16.55 0.10
C LEU A 121 9.29 -15.88 0.70
N ALA A 122 8.14 -16.06 0.09
CA ALA A 122 6.89 -15.40 0.50
C ALA A 122 6.10 -16.21 1.53
N PHE A 123 6.18 -17.53 1.47
CA PHE A 123 5.51 -18.45 2.38
C PHE A 123 6.42 -19.66 2.63
N PHE A 124 6.47 -20.09 3.87
CA PHE A 124 7.22 -21.29 4.27
C PHE A 124 6.54 -22.02 5.42
N VAL A 125 6.43 -23.33 5.29
CA VAL A 125 5.94 -24.23 6.34
C VAL A 125 6.78 -25.48 6.37
N ASP A 126 7.25 -25.84 7.55
CA ASP A 126 7.84 -27.14 7.87
C ASP A 126 7.17 -27.67 9.15
N ASN A 127 6.15 -28.49 8.98
CA ASN A 127 5.37 -29.05 10.11
C ASN A 127 6.21 -30.00 10.97
N LYS A 128 7.24 -30.67 10.40
CA LYS A 128 8.15 -31.53 11.18
C LYS A 128 9.01 -30.71 12.14
N LYS A 129 9.39 -29.50 11.73
CA LYS A 129 10.19 -28.58 12.53
C LYS A 129 9.35 -27.56 13.32
N GLY A 130 8.03 -27.51 13.09
CA GLY A 130 7.13 -26.53 13.70
C GLY A 130 7.38 -25.10 13.23
N ILE A 131 7.89 -24.91 11.99
CA ILE A 131 8.20 -23.61 11.42
C ILE A 131 7.05 -23.16 10.54
N ARG A 132 6.58 -21.94 10.73
CA ARG A 132 5.61 -21.26 9.85
C ARG A 132 6.05 -19.82 9.66
N GLU A 133 6.34 -19.45 8.42
CA GLU A 133 6.74 -18.10 8.03
C GLU A 133 5.86 -17.61 6.89
N ILE A 134 5.26 -16.44 7.03
CA ILE A 134 4.42 -15.80 6.02
C ILE A 134 4.91 -14.37 5.80
N ASN A 135 4.92 -13.92 4.53
CA ASN A 135 5.42 -12.61 4.13
C ASN A 135 6.84 -12.32 4.62
N THR A 136 7.73 -13.30 4.46
CA THR A 136 9.11 -13.19 4.91
C THR A 136 9.87 -12.12 4.13
N HIS A 137 10.99 -11.68 4.69
CA HIS A 137 11.91 -10.76 4.02
C HIS A 137 13.15 -11.47 3.46
N TYR A 138 13.15 -12.81 3.43
CA TYR A 138 14.26 -13.59 2.92
C TYR A 138 14.33 -13.53 1.40
N GLU A 139 15.35 -12.85 0.90
CA GLU A 139 15.68 -12.81 -0.52
C GLU A 139 16.90 -13.72 -0.78
N PHE A 140 16.88 -14.41 -1.89
CA PHE A 140 17.97 -15.30 -2.27
C PHE A 140 18.21 -15.32 -3.78
N ASN A 141 19.43 -15.71 -4.17
CA ASN A 141 19.83 -15.73 -5.56
C ASN A 141 19.46 -17.09 -6.20
N LEU A 142 18.58 -17.06 -7.20
CA LEU A 142 18.08 -18.25 -7.89
C LEU A 142 19.14 -19.01 -8.68
N ARG A 143 20.25 -18.37 -9.07
CA ARG A 143 21.35 -19.05 -9.76
C ARG A 143 22.18 -19.93 -8.83
N LYS A 144 22.04 -19.75 -7.51
CA LYS A 144 22.77 -20.50 -6.49
C LYS A 144 21.88 -21.48 -5.73
N HIS A 145 20.65 -21.05 -5.40
CA HIS A 145 19.77 -21.81 -4.50
C HIS A 145 18.33 -21.77 -5.02
N PHE A 146 17.64 -22.90 -4.90
CA PHE A 146 16.20 -23.01 -5.15
C PHE A 146 15.33 -22.56 -3.96
N LEU A 147 15.95 -22.41 -2.80
CA LEU A 147 15.34 -21.98 -1.55
C LEU A 147 16.41 -21.23 -0.76
N ALA A 148 16.02 -20.30 0.10
CA ALA A 148 16.94 -19.61 0.99
C ALA A 148 17.68 -20.63 1.88
N GLU A 149 18.99 -20.42 2.10
CA GLU A 149 19.87 -21.40 2.73
C GLU A 149 19.39 -21.86 4.11
N GLU A 150 18.80 -20.93 4.87
CA GLU A 150 18.27 -21.20 6.21
C GLU A 150 17.14 -22.23 6.23
N PHE A 151 16.46 -22.40 5.09
CA PHE A 151 15.30 -23.30 4.93
C PHE A 151 15.60 -24.55 4.09
N ASN A 152 16.85 -24.75 3.70
CA ASN A 152 17.23 -25.93 2.94
C ASN A 152 17.04 -27.21 3.77
N GLN A 153 16.54 -28.25 3.10
CA GLN A 153 16.45 -29.58 3.68
C GLN A 153 17.80 -30.27 3.57
N ASN A 154 18.34 -30.74 4.71
CA ASN A 154 19.62 -31.47 4.75
C ASN A 154 19.47 -32.96 4.40
N GLU A 155 18.24 -33.47 4.28
CA GLU A 155 17.94 -34.84 3.96
C GLU A 155 17.44 -34.96 2.52
N ALA A 156 17.75 -36.07 1.86
CA ALA A 156 17.22 -36.34 0.53
C ALA A 156 15.70 -36.49 0.59
N CYS A 157 14.99 -35.68 -0.19
CA CYS A 157 13.53 -35.67 -0.23
C CYS A 157 13.03 -35.53 -1.67
N HIS A 158 11.80 -36.00 -1.90
CA HIS A 158 11.11 -35.78 -3.17
C HIS A 158 10.37 -34.45 -3.10
N MET A 159 10.67 -33.53 -4.01
CA MET A 159 10.00 -32.27 -4.12
C MET A 159 9.23 -32.12 -5.43
N LEU A 160 8.00 -31.65 -5.35
CA LEU A 160 7.24 -31.17 -6.49
C LEU A 160 7.48 -29.68 -6.66
N VAL A 161 7.76 -29.25 -7.88
CA VAL A 161 7.94 -27.85 -8.24
C VAL A 161 6.82 -27.46 -9.19
N GLN A 162 6.05 -26.44 -8.83
CA GLN A 162 5.01 -25.89 -9.68
C GLN A 162 5.26 -24.40 -9.91
N SER A 163 5.41 -24.02 -11.17
CA SER A 163 5.52 -22.60 -11.55
C SER A 163 4.20 -21.86 -11.34
N ILE A 164 4.28 -20.61 -10.93
CA ILE A 164 3.15 -19.72 -10.68
C ILE A 164 2.98 -18.84 -11.91
N PHE A 165 1.95 -19.10 -12.71
CA PHE A 165 1.65 -18.37 -13.94
C PHE A 165 0.31 -17.65 -13.84
N TYR A 166 0.25 -16.45 -14.48
CA TYR A 166 -0.99 -15.76 -14.79
C TYR A 166 -0.84 -15.04 -16.14
N GLY A 167 -1.61 -15.45 -17.13
CA GLY A 167 -1.39 -15.04 -18.52
C GLY A 167 -0.02 -15.50 -19.01
N ASP A 168 0.70 -14.59 -19.65
CA ASP A 168 2.04 -14.84 -20.22
C ASP A 168 3.17 -14.53 -19.23
N PHE A 169 2.86 -14.36 -17.95
CA PHE A 169 3.86 -14.02 -16.93
C PHE A 169 4.03 -15.13 -15.90
N SER A 170 5.27 -15.43 -15.55
CA SER A 170 5.66 -16.24 -14.40
C SER A 170 5.99 -15.34 -13.22
N TYR A 171 5.38 -15.62 -12.07
CA TYR A 171 5.53 -14.85 -10.84
C TYR A 171 6.44 -15.52 -9.82
N GLY A 172 6.78 -16.79 -10.05
CA GLY A 172 7.57 -17.57 -9.11
C GLY A 172 7.25 -19.07 -9.18
N TYR A 173 7.40 -19.75 -8.06
CA TYR A 173 7.13 -21.19 -7.98
C TYR A 173 6.75 -21.62 -6.56
N ILE A 174 6.07 -22.77 -6.49
CA ILE A 174 5.71 -23.49 -5.27
C ILE A 174 6.60 -24.72 -5.18
N LEU A 175 7.14 -24.98 -3.99
CA LEU A 175 7.82 -26.22 -3.63
C LEU A 175 6.95 -26.97 -2.63
N LEU A 176 6.70 -28.24 -2.86
CA LEU A 176 6.03 -29.13 -1.92
C LEU A 176 6.84 -30.40 -1.73
N GLN A 177 7.00 -30.85 -0.49
CA GLN A 177 7.49 -32.19 -0.18
C GLN A 177 6.31 -33.13 -0.03
N THR A 178 6.37 -34.26 -0.72
CA THR A 178 5.37 -35.31 -0.64
C THR A 178 6.05 -36.64 -0.30
N ASP A 179 5.54 -37.29 0.73
CA ASP A 179 6.04 -38.60 1.19
C ASP A 179 5.22 -39.75 0.59
N ASN A 180 4.02 -39.48 0.04
CA ASN A 180 3.14 -40.45 -0.55
C ASN A 180 2.30 -39.92 -1.72
N VAL A 181 2.17 -40.76 -2.73
CA VAL A 181 1.96 -40.41 -4.11
C VAL A 181 0.52 -40.63 -4.57
N SER A 182 -0.22 -39.55 -4.73
CA SER A 182 -1.16 -39.38 -5.84
C SER A 182 -0.74 -38.17 -6.64
N ILE A 183 0.32 -38.27 -7.41
CA ILE A 183 0.95 -37.20 -8.19
C ILE A 183 -0.07 -36.45 -9.06
N THR A 184 -1.06 -37.13 -9.60
CA THR A 184 -2.06 -36.56 -10.50
C THR A 184 -3.00 -35.57 -9.80
N LEU A 185 -3.49 -35.92 -8.61
CA LEU A 185 -4.36 -35.03 -7.82
C LEU A 185 -3.62 -33.82 -7.30
N HIS A 186 -2.39 -34.00 -6.82
CA HIS A 186 -1.54 -32.92 -6.36
C HIS A 186 -1.17 -31.94 -7.48
N SER A 187 -1.01 -32.41 -8.73
CA SER A 187 -0.67 -31.53 -9.86
C SER A 187 -1.80 -30.59 -10.26
N VAL A 188 -3.05 -31.03 -10.25
CA VAL A 188 -4.22 -30.19 -10.53
C VAL A 188 -4.39 -29.16 -9.44
N TYR A 189 -4.30 -29.59 -8.19
CA TYR A 189 -4.38 -28.75 -7.02
C TYR A 189 -3.32 -27.64 -7.00
N LEU A 190 -2.06 -28.01 -7.26
CA LEU A 190 -0.96 -27.06 -7.33
C LEU A 190 -1.15 -26.01 -8.43
N LYS A 191 -1.73 -26.38 -9.58
CA LYS A 191 -2.05 -25.42 -10.65
C LYS A 191 -3.10 -24.41 -10.23
N ILE A 192 -4.16 -24.86 -9.56
CA ILE A 192 -5.22 -23.97 -9.05
C ILE A 192 -4.61 -23.01 -8.02
N LEU A 193 -3.87 -23.56 -7.06
CA LEU A 193 -3.21 -22.76 -6.02
C LEU A 193 -2.21 -21.77 -6.61
N ALA A 194 -1.43 -22.17 -7.61
CA ALA A 194 -0.51 -21.28 -8.30
C ALA A 194 -1.22 -20.11 -8.98
N ASN A 195 -2.37 -20.37 -9.60
CA ASN A 195 -3.20 -19.31 -10.20
C ASN A 195 -3.75 -18.34 -9.15
N GLU A 196 -4.26 -18.85 -8.02
CA GLU A 196 -4.73 -18.02 -6.90
C GLU A 196 -3.62 -17.13 -6.32
N ILE A 197 -2.44 -17.70 -6.10
CA ILE A 197 -1.28 -16.95 -5.63
C ILE A 197 -0.89 -15.86 -6.63
N ALA A 198 -0.89 -16.17 -7.94
CA ALA A 198 -0.56 -15.19 -8.97
C ALA A 198 -1.56 -14.03 -9.02
N GLN A 199 -2.85 -14.31 -8.92
CA GLN A 199 -3.90 -13.30 -8.86
C GLN A 199 -3.77 -12.44 -7.60
N ALA A 200 -3.63 -13.06 -6.44
CA ALA A 200 -3.46 -12.38 -5.16
C ALA A 200 -2.18 -11.51 -5.12
N TYR A 201 -1.08 -11.99 -5.71
CA TYR A 201 0.16 -11.21 -5.85
C TYR A 201 -0.07 -9.96 -6.69
N LYS A 202 -0.71 -10.10 -7.85
CA LYS A 202 -1.05 -8.98 -8.73
C LYS A 202 -1.98 -7.97 -8.03
N TYR A 203 -2.97 -8.45 -7.31
CA TYR A 203 -3.91 -7.61 -6.57
C TYR A 203 -3.20 -6.84 -5.45
N THR A 204 -2.40 -7.53 -4.63
CA THR A 204 -1.62 -6.92 -3.53
C THR A 204 -0.68 -5.83 -4.07
N ARG A 205 0.06 -6.13 -5.14
CA ARG A 205 0.97 -5.16 -5.78
C ARG A 205 0.23 -3.93 -6.31
N ASN A 206 -0.93 -4.10 -6.93
CA ASN A 206 -1.77 -3.00 -7.39
C ASN A 206 -2.25 -2.08 -6.26
N ILE A 207 -2.60 -2.65 -5.10
CA ILE A 207 -2.97 -1.86 -3.92
C ILE A 207 -1.78 -1.05 -3.42
N GLU A 208 -0.61 -1.66 -3.29
CA GLU A 208 0.62 -1.00 -2.83
C GLU A 208 1.03 0.14 -3.77
N GLU A 209 1.01 -0.09 -5.08
CA GLU A 209 1.30 0.92 -6.09
C GLU A 209 0.31 2.09 -6.04
N LYS A 210 -0.99 1.83 -5.93
CA LYS A 210 -2.02 2.87 -5.78
C LYS A 210 -1.84 3.67 -4.49
N ALA A 211 -1.53 3.02 -3.38
CA ALA A 211 -1.25 3.68 -2.12
C ALA A 211 0.00 4.56 -2.19
N ALA A 212 1.07 4.08 -2.82
CA ALA A 212 2.30 4.85 -3.05
C ALA A 212 2.04 6.09 -3.93
N LEU A 213 1.29 5.91 -5.03
CA LEU A 213 0.89 7.02 -5.91
C LEU A 213 0.02 8.04 -5.19
N ALA A 214 -0.95 7.60 -4.38
CA ALA A 214 -1.81 8.49 -3.59
C ALA A 214 -0.99 9.31 -2.59
N LYS A 215 -0.03 8.67 -1.90
CA LYS A 215 0.90 9.34 -0.98
C LYS A 215 1.77 10.36 -1.72
N MET A 216 2.35 9.98 -2.85
CA MET A 216 3.17 10.89 -3.66
C MET A 216 2.37 12.09 -4.16
N ASN A 217 1.12 11.88 -4.62
CA ASN A 217 0.23 12.95 -5.02
C ASN A 217 -0.13 13.90 -3.86
N LEU A 218 -0.35 13.35 -2.65
CA LEU A 218 -0.59 14.16 -1.46
C LEU A 218 0.63 15.02 -1.13
N ASP A 219 1.84 14.45 -1.13
CA ASP A 219 3.09 15.16 -0.86
C ASP A 219 3.34 16.26 -1.91
N LEU A 220 3.10 15.98 -3.19
CA LEU A 220 3.20 16.97 -4.26
C LEU A 220 2.17 18.11 -4.10
N ASN A 221 0.94 17.78 -3.72
CA ASN A 221 -0.09 18.78 -3.44
C ASN A 221 0.31 19.67 -2.26
N ILE A 222 0.78 19.08 -1.13
CA ILE A 222 1.25 19.85 0.02
C ILE A 222 2.36 20.81 -0.42
N LYS A 223 3.42 20.33 -1.06
CA LYS A 223 4.53 21.17 -1.55
C LYS A 223 4.08 22.24 -2.54
N SER A 224 3.08 21.94 -3.38
CA SER A 224 2.57 22.91 -4.38
C SER A 224 1.76 24.06 -3.75
N PHE A 225 1.14 23.84 -2.57
CA PHE A 225 0.23 24.80 -1.95
C PHE A 225 0.71 25.36 -0.62
N THR A 226 1.91 24.97 -0.17
CA THR A 226 2.54 25.53 1.04
C THR A 226 3.77 26.35 0.70
N ASP A 227 4.09 27.30 1.56
CA ASP A 227 5.33 28.09 1.52
C ASP A 227 6.45 27.35 2.28
N GLU A 228 7.59 27.17 1.64
CA GLU A 228 8.70 26.37 2.19
C GLU A 228 9.33 26.95 3.46
N LEU A 229 9.32 28.30 3.60
CA LEU A 229 9.92 28.97 4.76
C LEU A 229 9.05 28.88 6.01
N THR A 230 7.72 29.06 5.83
CA THR A 230 6.77 29.20 6.95
C THR A 230 5.88 27.98 7.16
N GLY A 231 5.76 27.09 6.18
CA GLY A 231 4.84 25.96 6.19
C GLY A 231 3.35 26.36 6.03
N LEU A 232 3.05 27.67 5.90
CA LEU A 232 1.71 28.17 5.68
C LEU A 232 1.27 27.96 4.21
N ILE A 233 -0.01 28.20 3.97
CA ILE A 233 -0.55 28.20 2.60
C ILE A 233 0.17 29.27 1.78
N ASN A 234 0.66 28.92 0.59
CA ASN A 234 1.26 29.87 -0.34
C ASN A 234 0.20 30.59 -1.19
N ARG A 235 0.62 31.55 -2.03
CA ARG A 235 -0.25 32.30 -2.92
C ARG A 235 -1.16 31.42 -3.78
N ARG A 236 -0.62 30.31 -4.32
CA ARG A 236 -1.40 29.39 -5.16
C ARG A 236 -2.46 28.66 -4.35
N GLY A 237 -2.14 28.22 -3.13
CA GLY A 237 -3.06 27.58 -2.21
C GLY A 237 -4.17 28.56 -1.74
N LEU A 238 -3.82 29.81 -1.46
CA LEU A 238 -4.79 30.85 -1.12
C LEU A 238 -5.81 31.05 -2.25
N MET A 239 -5.37 31.17 -3.50
CA MET A 239 -6.28 31.39 -4.63
C MET A 239 -7.19 30.18 -4.88
N LYS A 240 -6.72 28.96 -4.60
CA LYS A 240 -7.52 27.74 -4.74
C LYS A 240 -8.51 27.57 -3.60
N TYR A 241 -8.03 27.57 -2.36
CA TYR A 241 -8.85 27.21 -1.19
C TYR A 241 -9.53 28.41 -0.54
N GLY A 242 -9.01 29.62 -0.72
CA GLY A 242 -9.58 30.83 -0.14
C GLY A 242 -10.97 31.16 -0.68
N LYS A 243 -11.16 30.96 -1.99
CA LYS A 243 -12.47 31.12 -2.62
C LYS A 243 -13.51 30.13 -2.09
N GLU A 244 -13.10 28.89 -1.90
CA GLU A 244 -13.95 27.85 -1.32
C GLU A 244 -14.27 28.15 0.15
N SER A 245 -13.30 28.62 0.92
CA SER A 245 -13.48 29.01 2.33
C SER A 245 -14.49 30.15 2.49
N ILE A 246 -14.39 31.19 1.66
CA ILE A 246 -15.37 32.31 1.66
C ILE A 246 -16.78 31.81 1.31
N ASN A 247 -16.89 31.00 0.23
CA ASN A 247 -18.19 30.48 -0.21
C ASN A 247 -18.83 29.57 0.86
N LEU A 248 -18.03 28.70 1.49
CA LEU A 248 -18.52 27.87 2.58
C LEU A 248 -18.98 28.65 3.77
N SER A 249 -18.26 29.73 4.16
CA SER A 249 -18.64 30.56 5.26
C SER A 249 -19.96 31.30 4.99
N ILE A 250 -20.17 31.78 3.76
CA ILE A 250 -21.43 32.41 3.34
C ILE A 250 -22.59 31.42 3.36
N GLN A 251 -22.38 30.18 2.88
CA GLN A 251 -23.40 29.12 2.97
C GLN A 251 -23.79 28.81 4.42
N LEU A 252 -22.87 28.96 5.34
CA LEU A 252 -23.11 28.83 6.79
C LEU A 252 -23.62 30.11 7.46
N GLU A 253 -24.05 31.09 6.67
CA GLU A 253 -24.53 32.41 7.12
C GLU A 253 -23.50 33.19 7.98
N LYS A 254 -22.21 32.95 7.75
CA LYS A 254 -21.10 33.61 8.44
C LYS A 254 -20.40 34.57 7.51
N ASN A 255 -20.62 35.85 7.70
CA ASN A 255 -19.76 36.88 7.14
C ASN A 255 -18.38 36.81 7.79
N GLY A 256 -17.38 37.46 7.21
CA GLY A 256 -16.03 37.44 7.76
C GLY A 256 -15.21 38.64 7.26
N VAL A 257 -13.91 38.56 7.52
CA VAL A 257 -12.95 39.58 7.11
C VAL A 257 -11.79 38.95 6.38
N VAL A 258 -11.38 39.52 5.26
CA VAL A 258 -10.09 39.29 4.63
C VAL A 258 -9.12 40.35 5.14
N LEU A 259 -7.98 39.87 5.62
CA LEU A 259 -6.94 40.69 6.21
C LEU A 259 -5.66 40.58 5.38
N PHE A 260 -4.99 41.71 5.21
CA PHE A 260 -3.65 41.79 4.64
C PHE A 260 -2.67 42.21 5.74
N CYS A 261 -1.58 41.53 5.90
CA CYS A 261 -0.57 41.79 6.92
C CYS A 261 0.79 41.92 6.28
N ASP A 262 1.58 42.86 6.73
CA ASP A 262 2.92 43.15 6.26
C ASP A 262 3.81 43.49 7.46
N MET A 263 5.05 43.00 7.47
CA MET A 263 5.99 43.32 8.54
C MET A 263 6.54 44.72 8.39
N ASP A 264 6.60 45.44 9.49
CA ASP A 264 7.26 46.71 9.51
C ASP A 264 8.78 46.55 9.58
N HIS A 265 9.48 47.29 8.75
CA HIS A 265 10.95 47.38 8.79
C HIS A 265 11.74 46.07 8.48
N LEU A 266 11.18 45.07 7.78
CA LEU A 266 11.93 43.86 7.39
C LEU A 266 13.24 44.21 6.66
N LYS A 267 13.24 45.22 5.80
CA LYS A 267 14.44 45.68 5.11
C LYS A 267 15.52 46.11 6.08
N VAL A 268 15.16 46.87 7.17
CA VAL A 268 16.12 47.31 8.19
C VAL A 268 16.70 46.08 8.94
N ILE A 269 15.87 45.07 9.23
CA ILE A 269 16.33 43.80 9.84
C ILE A 269 17.36 43.12 8.92
N ASN A 270 17.04 42.96 7.63
CA ASN A 270 17.94 42.41 6.66
C ASN A 270 19.27 43.15 6.52
N ASP A 271 19.19 44.48 6.42
CA ASP A 271 20.37 45.34 6.25
C ASP A 271 21.25 45.36 7.50
N THR A 272 20.67 45.18 8.71
CA THR A 272 21.40 45.24 9.98
C THR A 272 21.94 43.88 10.42
N TYR A 273 21.15 42.79 10.26
CA TYR A 273 21.45 41.48 10.83
C TYR A 273 21.66 40.40 9.77
N GLY A 274 21.42 40.73 8.49
CA GLY A 274 21.54 39.77 7.37
C GLY A 274 20.25 39.02 7.07
N HIS A 275 20.21 38.39 5.89
CA HIS A 275 19.02 37.70 5.37
C HIS A 275 18.55 36.51 6.24
N GLU A 276 19.48 35.84 6.94
CA GLU A 276 19.12 34.76 7.87
C GLU A 276 18.21 35.24 9.00
N TYR A 277 18.48 36.44 9.51
CA TYR A 277 17.61 37.09 10.51
C TYR A 277 16.30 37.57 9.92
N GLY A 278 16.28 37.96 8.65
CA GLY A 278 15.04 38.23 7.92
C GLY A 278 14.14 36.98 7.82
N ASP A 279 14.71 35.85 7.52
CA ASP A 279 13.98 34.57 7.51
C ASP A 279 13.45 34.18 8.90
N ILE A 280 14.25 34.45 9.96
CA ILE A 280 13.81 34.27 11.35
C ILE A 280 12.64 35.21 11.66
N ALA A 281 12.70 36.47 11.23
CA ALA A 281 11.64 37.45 11.42
C ALA A 281 10.35 37.01 10.71
N ILE A 282 10.42 36.54 9.47
CA ILE A 282 9.27 36.03 8.71
C ILE A 282 8.67 34.79 9.40
N LYS A 283 9.49 33.87 9.90
CA LYS A 283 9.02 32.73 10.70
C LYS A 283 8.33 33.17 11.99
N ALA A 284 8.90 34.18 12.66
CA ALA A 284 8.29 34.74 13.85
C ALA A 284 6.93 35.41 13.53
N GLN A 285 6.83 36.18 12.41
CA GLN A 285 5.57 36.72 11.93
C GLN A 285 4.53 35.63 11.69
N SER A 286 4.91 34.54 11.02
CA SER A 286 4.05 33.38 10.79
C SER A 286 3.50 32.81 12.11
N GLU A 287 4.36 32.64 13.11
CA GLU A 287 3.97 32.13 14.42
C GLU A 287 3.07 33.07 15.19
N ILE A 288 3.35 34.39 15.13
CA ILE A 288 2.49 35.43 15.70
C ILE A 288 1.08 35.33 15.11
N LEU A 289 0.97 35.20 13.78
CA LEU A 289 -0.31 35.10 13.11
C LEU A 289 -1.04 33.82 13.52
N GLN A 290 -0.34 32.65 13.56
CA GLN A 290 -0.94 31.40 13.98
C GLN A 290 -1.43 31.40 15.43
N LYS A 291 -0.71 32.05 16.36
CA LYS A 291 -1.16 32.21 17.76
C LYS A 291 -2.26 33.25 17.91
N THR A 292 -2.34 34.21 16.99
CA THR A 292 -3.35 35.29 17.02
C THR A 292 -4.69 34.84 16.44
N PHE A 293 -4.69 34.06 15.36
CA PHE A 293 -5.91 33.64 14.67
C PHE A 293 -6.33 32.22 15.10
N ARG A 294 -7.56 31.84 14.77
CA ARG A 294 -8.14 30.55 15.14
C ARG A 294 -7.67 29.48 14.16
N VAL A 295 -7.75 28.22 14.57
CA VAL A 295 -7.40 27.02 13.72
C VAL A 295 -8.22 26.99 12.42
N ASN A 296 -9.44 27.53 12.43
CA ASN A 296 -10.32 27.57 11.26
C ASN A 296 -10.11 28.83 10.38
N ASP A 297 -9.25 29.74 10.80
CA ASP A 297 -8.90 30.90 9.97
C ASP A 297 -7.79 30.48 9.01
N MET A 298 -7.92 30.81 7.73
CA MET A 298 -6.91 30.51 6.73
C MET A 298 -5.81 31.53 6.75
N ILE A 299 -4.58 31.14 7.02
CA ILE A 299 -3.42 32.03 7.01
C ILE A 299 -2.53 31.63 5.83
N SER A 300 -2.15 32.56 5.00
CA SER A 300 -1.33 32.34 3.81
C SER A 300 -0.22 33.37 3.68
N ARG A 301 0.91 32.97 3.09
CA ARG A 301 2.01 33.86 2.73
C ARG A 301 2.00 34.09 1.23
N LEU A 302 1.99 35.36 0.78
CA LEU A 302 2.04 35.69 -0.65
C LEU A 302 3.47 35.75 -1.19
N GLY A 303 4.40 36.17 -0.37
CA GLY A 303 5.83 36.33 -0.67
C GLY A 303 6.46 37.37 0.25
N GLY A 304 7.78 37.35 0.44
CA GLY A 304 8.42 38.28 1.35
C GLY A 304 7.81 38.25 2.75
N ASP A 305 7.35 39.39 3.23
CA ASP A 305 6.66 39.63 4.51
C ASP A 305 5.13 39.85 4.39
N GLU A 306 4.58 39.55 3.21
CA GLU A 306 3.15 39.72 2.91
C GLU A 306 2.37 38.45 3.27
N PHE A 307 1.37 38.62 4.14
CA PHE A 307 0.46 37.55 4.55
C PHE A 307 -0.98 37.95 4.35
N VAL A 308 -1.82 36.99 4.01
CA VAL A 308 -3.27 37.16 3.88
C VAL A 308 -3.98 36.17 4.80
N ILE A 309 -4.96 36.68 5.55
CA ILE A 309 -5.81 35.88 6.44
C ILE A 309 -7.25 35.97 5.97
N ILE A 310 -7.94 34.84 5.88
CA ILE A 310 -9.39 34.77 5.72
C ILE A 310 -9.94 34.30 7.06
N ALA A 311 -10.71 35.18 7.72
CA ALA A 311 -11.24 34.93 9.06
C ALA A 311 -12.78 34.89 9.05
N PRO A 312 -13.42 33.73 8.86
CA PRO A 312 -14.87 33.58 8.93
C PRO A 312 -15.41 33.91 10.32
N GLY A 313 -16.49 34.69 10.35
CA GLY A 313 -17.13 35.08 11.60
C GLY A 313 -16.41 36.19 12.39
N LEU A 314 -15.29 36.72 11.87
CA LEU A 314 -14.69 37.95 12.41
C LEU A 314 -15.45 39.18 11.90
N SER A 315 -15.70 40.12 12.79
CA SER A 315 -16.27 41.45 12.43
C SER A 315 -15.15 42.46 12.27
N ILE A 316 -15.30 43.38 11.33
CA ILE A 316 -14.34 44.47 11.14
C ILE A 316 -14.21 45.36 12.40
N SER A 317 -15.27 45.48 13.22
CA SER A 317 -15.24 46.17 14.51
C SER A 317 -14.34 45.54 15.56
N GLN A 318 -13.92 44.26 15.36
CA GLN A 318 -13.02 43.53 16.25
C GLN A 318 -11.54 43.68 15.84
N LEU A 319 -11.25 44.41 14.76
CA LEU A 319 -9.90 44.51 14.22
C LEU A 319 -8.91 45.11 15.24
N ASP A 320 -9.34 46.10 16.06
CA ASP A 320 -8.48 46.68 17.10
C ASP A 320 -8.14 45.65 18.20
N GLN A 321 -9.06 44.76 18.53
CA GLN A 321 -8.80 43.68 19.48
C GLN A 321 -7.80 42.65 18.89
N VAL A 322 -7.89 42.39 17.58
CA VAL A 322 -6.93 41.54 16.89
C VAL A 322 -5.53 42.16 16.91
N ARG A 323 -5.42 43.50 16.65
CA ARG A 323 -4.15 44.23 16.74
C ARG A 323 -3.52 44.15 18.13
N GLN A 324 -4.31 44.38 19.18
CA GLN A 324 -3.84 44.28 20.56
C GLN A 324 -3.36 42.89 20.92
N ARG A 325 -4.11 41.84 20.54
CA ARG A 325 -3.71 40.45 20.76
C ARG A 325 -2.41 40.12 20.01
N MET A 326 -2.32 40.52 18.75
CA MET A 326 -1.14 40.30 17.92
C MET A 326 0.11 40.96 18.50
N LYS A 327 -0.01 42.17 19.03
CA LYS A 327 1.07 42.88 19.72
C LYS A 327 1.53 42.10 20.97
N GLY A 328 0.60 41.63 21.80
CA GLY A 328 0.95 40.86 23.00
C GLY A 328 1.67 39.56 22.65
N VAL A 329 1.19 38.82 21.60
CA VAL A 329 1.83 37.60 21.11
C VAL A 329 3.21 37.93 20.53
N SER A 330 3.40 39.03 19.83
CA SER A 330 4.70 39.46 19.31
C SER A 330 5.72 39.69 20.42
N GLU A 331 5.33 40.39 21.50
CA GLU A 331 6.20 40.63 22.66
C GLU A 331 6.57 39.31 23.38
N GLU A 332 5.66 38.33 23.43
CA GLU A 332 5.90 37.05 23.99
C GLU A 332 6.93 36.22 23.14
N ILE A 333 6.72 36.16 21.83
CA ILE A 333 7.60 35.45 20.89
C ILE A 333 9.00 36.09 20.86
N GLN A 334 9.08 37.40 20.88
CA GLN A 334 10.36 38.12 20.92
C GLN A 334 11.17 37.74 22.16
N LYS A 335 10.54 37.65 23.32
CA LYS A 335 11.20 37.24 24.59
C LYS A 335 11.58 35.78 24.56
N GLU A 336 10.68 34.90 24.11
CA GLU A 336 10.92 33.44 24.03
C GLU A 336 12.10 33.13 23.12
N LYS A 337 12.12 33.73 21.94
CA LYS A 337 13.19 33.51 20.93
C LYS A 337 14.42 34.37 21.11
N LYS A 338 14.40 35.30 22.07
CA LYS A 338 15.48 36.27 22.33
C LYS A 338 15.89 37.02 21.07
N LEU A 339 14.89 37.48 20.29
CA LEU A 339 15.15 38.20 19.06
C LEU A 339 15.80 39.59 19.36
N PRO A 340 16.86 39.98 18.61
CA PRO A 340 17.54 41.26 18.81
C PRO A 340 16.77 42.47 18.22
N PHE A 341 15.57 42.24 17.65
CA PHE A 341 14.71 43.22 17.02
C PHE A 341 13.23 42.96 17.38
N GLU A 342 12.43 44.00 17.26
CA GLU A 342 10.96 43.92 17.41
C GLU A 342 10.33 43.44 16.10
N VAL A 343 9.35 42.52 16.20
CA VAL A 343 8.52 42.08 15.07
C VAL A 343 7.20 42.83 15.13
N SER A 344 7.10 43.97 14.41
CA SER A 344 5.90 44.75 14.26
C SER A 344 5.18 44.40 12.97
N ILE A 345 3.86 44.29 13.02
CA ILE A 345 3.04 43.87 11.87
C ILE A 345 1.90 44.88 11.69
N SER A 346 1.85 45.51 10.52
CA SER A 346 0.72 46.35 10.09
C SER A 346 -0.36 45.50 9.45
N ILE A 347 -1.63 45.75 9.77
CA ILE A 347 -2.76 44.93 9.33
C ILE A 347 -3.91 45.78 8.81
N GLY A 348 -4.35 45.54 7.57
CA GLY A 348 -5.57 46.09 6.98
C GLY A 348 -6.63 45.01 6.81
N GLY A 349 -7.90 45.36 6.90
CA GLY A 349 -8.98 44.39 6.80
C GLY A 349 -10.21 44.91 6.06
N VAL A 350 -10.84 44.04 5.30
CA VAL A 350 -12.06 44.33 4.53
C VAL A 350 -13.10 43.24 4.79
N PRO A 351 -14.34 43.61 5.13
CA PRO A 351 -15.40 42.63 5.36
C PRO A 351 -15.84 42.00 4.03
N TYR A 352 -16.17 40.71 4.07
CA TYR A 352 -16.85 40.01 2.99
C TYR A 352 -18.21 39.49 3.44
N ASN A 353 -19.15 39.44 2.49
CA ASN A 353 -20.51 38.95 2.67
C ASN A 353 -21.01 38.33 1.35
N ALA A 354 -22.26 37.91 1.29
CA ALA A 354 -22.86 37.25 0.12
C ALA A 354 -22.78 38.11 -1.18
N GLU A 355 -22.69 39.44 -1.07
CA GLU A 355 -22.63 40.37 -2.21
C GLU A 355 -21.19 40.63 -2.67
N ASN A 356 -20.19 40.41 -1.79
CA ASN A 356 -18.79 40.69 -2.03
C ASN A 356 -17.90 39.46 -1.64
N THR A 357 -17.73 38.54 -2.57
CA THR A 357 -16.97 37.29 -2.41
C THR A 357 -15.74 37.18 -3.32
N ASP A 358 -15.44 38.21 -4.11
CA ASP A 358 -14.28 38.21 -5.02
C ASP A 358 -13.01 38.37 -4.20
N LEU A 359 -12.32 37.24 -4.02
CA LEU A 359 -11.10 37.14 -3.20
C LEU A 359 -9.99 38.09 -3.66
N GLU A 360 -9.77 38.23 -4.96
CA GLU A 360 -8.72 39.12 -5.48
C GLU A 360 -9.00 40.58 -5.16
N ARG A 361 -10.24 41.01 -5.36
CA ARG A 361 -10.66 42.36 -5.00
C ARG A 361 -10.59 42.62 -3.50
N LEU A 362 -10.96 41.62 -2.69
CA LEU A 362 -10.89 41.74 -1.22
C LEU A 362 -9.45 41.88 -0.76
N ILE A 363 -8.50 41.11 -1.32
CA ILE A 363 -7.07 41.18 -1.03
C ILE A 363 -6.54 42.60 -1.39
N MET A 364 -6.82 43.06 -2.63
CA MET A 364 -6.37 44.39 -3.07
C MET A 364 -6.92 45.53 -2.17
N SER A 365 -8.16 45.39 -1.71
CA SER A 365 -8.76 46.38 -0.83
C SER A 365 -8.16 46.32 0.57
N ALA A 366 -7.86 45.10 1.09
CA ALA A 366 -7.24 44.94 2.39
C ALA A 366 -5.77 45.41 2.40
N ASP A 367 -5.03 45.24 1.33
CA ASP A 367 -3.68 45.80 1.11
C ASP A 367 -3.72 47.34 1.18
N LYS A 368 -4.67 47.94 0.47
CA LYS A 368 -4.84 49.40 0.53
C LYS A 368 -5.14 49.92 1.97
N GLU A 369 -6.00 49.25 2.70
CA GLU A 369 -6.28 49.59 4.12
C GLU A 369 -5.03 49.43 4.99
N GLN A 370 -4.25 48.40 4.78
CA GLN A 370 -2.97 48.15 5.48
C GLN A 370 -1.96 49.29 5.20
N TYR A 371 -1.84 49.71 3.93
CA TYR A 371 -0.94 50.80 3.55
C TYR A 371 -1.32 52.13 4.20
N GLU A 372 -2.61 52.48 4.28
CA GLU A 372 -3.10 53.70 4.97
C GLU A 372 -2.85 53.59 6.49
N GLU A 373 -2.95 52.44 7.10
CA GLU A 373 -2.57 52.21 8.48
C GLU A 373 -1.07 52.46 8.71
N LYS A 374 -0.21 51.86 7.86
CA LYS A 374 1.24 52.01 7.93
C LYS A 374 1.66 53.51 7.87
N LYS A 375 1.02 54.27 6.99
CA LYS A 375 1.23 55.73 6.93
C LYS A 375 0.83 56.47 8.23
N ARG A 376 -0.29 56.12 8.83
CA ARG A 376 -0.75 56.72 10.09
C ARG A 376 0.22 56.42 11.24
N HIS A 377 0.74 55.22 11.31
CA HIS A 377 1.74 54.83 12.31
C HIS A 377 3.07 55.58 12.13
N HIS A 378 3.52 55.79 10.90
CA HIS A 378 4.73 56.56 10.62
C HIS A 378 4.58 58.05 10.97
N ALA A 379 3.41 58.63 10.72
CA ALA A 379 3.13 60.05 11.02
C ALA A 379 3.00 60.33 12.54
N GLN A 380 2.68 59.34 13.38
CA GLN A 380 2.59 59.47 14.83
C GLN A 380 3.94 59.29 15.55
N ARG A 381 4.95 58.77 14.86
CA ARG A 381 6.30 58.58 15.41
C ARG A 381 7.30 59.68 15.03
N GLN A 382 6.90 60.64 14.18
CA GLN A 382 7.61 61.90 13.90
C GLN A 382 7.09 63.00 14.81
#